data_589c6ac83ebfb86d0d10479f77769765
#
_entry.id   589c6ac83ebfb86d0d10479f77769765
#
_cell.length_a   1.000
_cell.length_b   1.000
_cell.length_c   1.000
_cell.angle_alpha   90.00
_cell.angle_beta   90.00
_cell.angle_gamma   90.00
#
_symmetry.space_group_name_H-M   'P 1'
#
loop_
_entity.id
_entity.type
_entity.pdbx_description
1 polymer ?
#
loop_
_entity_poly.entity_id
_entity_poly.type
_entity_poly.pdbx_seq_one_letter_code
_entity_poly.pdbx_strand_id
1 'polypeptide(L)'
;ADMLAVPFTVLSLAIAGIAWAISGLPLRFAQVLVLATPCPLLIAAPVAYVAGTGRLAKAGILIKAQDVLENLGRVSHIFFDKTGTLTVKQPQVVRVEKPFETSSPFNEDHILMMASVVEGYSVHILSKGIAAAGRKAMDDLYARYAAGQRLCVERDLPGHGRDYPVVKNIVEESGKGISGEVNGHQVRVGRFAYVTADESGFMPVLHMPDATYYV
;
A
#
# COMPACT_ATOMS: atom_id res chain seq x y z
N ALA A 1 32.99 14.15 -11.76
CA ALA A 1 34.35 13.59 -11.94
C ALA A 1 34.93 14.02 -13.30
N ASP A 2 34.16 13.94 -14.40
CA ASP A 2 34.66 14.20 -15.76
C ASP A 2 35.10 15.66 -16.00
N MET A 3 34.42 16.62 -15.39
CA MET A 3 34.81 18.04 -15.51
C MET A 3 36.17 18.38 -14.90
N LEU A 4 36.67 17.58 -13.97
CA LEU A 4 37.99 17.78 -13.36
C LEU A 4 39.09 16.96 -14.05
N ALA A 5 38.72 15.88 -14.75
CA ALA A 5 39.69 14.97 -15.36
C ALA A 5 40.46 15.68 -16.51
N VAL A 6 39.78 16.45 -17.36
CA VAL A 6 40.41 17.14 -18.50
C VAL A 6 41.45 18.18 -18.05
N PRO A 7 41.12 19.16 -17.18
CA PRO A 7 42.09 20.16 -16.75
C PRO A 7 43.26 19.52 -15.96
N PHE A 8 42.98 18.47 -15.16
CA PHE A 8 44.02 17.76 -14.43
C PHE A 8 44.99 17.03 -15.37
N THR A 9 44.49 16.37 -16.41
CA THR A 9 45.31 15.69 -17.43
C THR A 9 46.20 16.68 -18.17
N VAL A 10 45.65 17.82 -18.57
CA VAL A 10 46.41 18.88 -19.28
C VAL A 10 47.52 19.41 -18.38
N LEU A 11 47.22 19.68 -17.11
CA LEU A 11 48.19 20.17 -16.16
C LEU A 11 49.34 19.16 -15.91
N SER A 12 48.98 17.88 -15.74
CA SER A 12 49.93 16.78 -15.52
C SER A 12 50.85 16.59 -16.71
N LEU A 13 50.33 16.67 -17.94
CA LEU A 13 51.11 16.59 -19.16
C LEU A 13 52.06 17.80 -19.31
N ALA A 14 51.61 19.01 -18.97
CA ALA A 14 52.45 20.20 -18.99
C ALA A 14 53.62 20.09 -18.00
N ILE A 15 53.37 19.67 -16.77
CA ILE A 15 54.41 19.47 -15.74
C ILE A 15 55.40 18.39 -16.20
N ALA A 16 54.90 17.25 -16.73
CA ALA A 16 55.75 16.18 -17.23
C ALA A 16 56.64 16.66 -18.43
N GLY A 17 56.09 17.45 -19.32
CA GLY A 17 56.85 18.04 -20.42
C GLY A 17 57.93 19.01 -19.99
N ILE A 18 57.67 19.85 -18.99
CA ILE A 18 58.63 20.75 -18.39
C ILE A 18 59.74 19.94 -17.68
N ALA A 19 59.41 18.92 -16.92
CA ALA A 19 60.37 18.06 -16.25
C ALA A 19 61.31 17.35 -17.23
N TRP A 20 60.79 16.91 -18.38
CA TRP A 20 61.58 16.36 -19.45
C TRP A 20 62.53 17.41 -20.08
N ALA A 21 62.01 18.58 -20.43
CA ALA A 21 62.80 19.65 -21.04
C ALA A 21 63.95 20.09 -20.17
N ILE A 22 63.76 20.21 -18.85
CA ILE A 22 64.80 20.64 -17.91
C ILE A 22 65.83 19.51 -17.67
N SER A 23 65.41 18.26 -17.60
CA SER A 23 66.29 17.15 -17.25
C SER A 23 67.01 16.51 -18.40
N GLY A 24 66.49 16.72 -19.63
CA GLY A 24 66.98 16.06 -20.86
C GLY A 24 66.72 14.54 -20.91
N LEU A 25 66.08 13.97 -19.90
CA LEU A 25 65.86 12.54 -19.75
C LEU A 25 64.38 12.19 -19.91
N PRO A 26 63.98 11.38 -20.95
CA PRO A 26 62.59 11.01 -21.15
C PRO A 26 61.98 10.19 -20.00
N LEU A 27 62.86 9.57 -19.18
CA LEU A 27 62.42 8.84 -17.98
C LEU A 27 61.74 9.76 -16.95
N ARG A 28 62.13 11.04 -16.87
CA ARG A 28 61.54 12.02 -15.96
C ARG A 28 60.11 12.36 -16.34
N PHE A 29 59.76 12.38 -17.65
CA PHE A 29 58.40 12.53 -18.11
C PHE A 29 57.52 11.38 -17.62
N ALA A 30 57.96 10.13 -17.78
CA ALA A 30 57.24 8.97 -17.32
C ALA A 30 57.04 8.95 -15.78
N GLN A 31 58.10 9.31 -15.03
CA GLN A 31 57.99 9.36 -13.57
C GLN A 31 56.98 10.37 -13.06
N VAL A 32 56.92 11.56 -13.69
CA VAL A 32 55.93 12.59 -13.32
C VAL A 32 54.52 12.11 -13.63
N LEU A 33 54.31 11.49 -14.79
CA LEU A 33 52.97 10.96 -15.14
C LEU A 33 52.48 9.86 -14.19
N VAL A 34 53.38 8.97 -13.79
CA VAL A 34 53.04 7.91 -12.80
C VAL A 34 52.67 8.50 -11.44
N LEU A 35 53.42 9.54 -10.99
CA LEU A 35 53.09 10.21 -9.73
C LEU A 35 51.82 11.07 -9.81
N ALA A 36 51.57 11.64 -10.98
CA ALA A 36 50.41 12.50 -11.21
C ALA A 36 49.11 11.69 -11.50
N THR A 37 49.17 10.36 -11.62
CA THR A 37 47.95 9.58 -11.84
C THR A 37 47.00 9.69 -10.67
N PRO A 38 45.70 10.13 -10.91
CA PRO A 38 44.74 10.35 -9.82
C PRO A 38 44.03 9.06 -9.41
N CYS A 39 44.81 7.95 -9.28
CA CYS A 39 44.28 6.63 -8.92
C CYS A 39 43.40 6.64 -7.64
N PRO A 40 43.80 7.35 -6.56
CA PRO A 40 42.96 7.42 -5.37
C PRO A 40 41.60 8.06 -5.63
N LEU A 41 41.53 9.08 -6.50
CA LEU A 41 40.32 9.77 -6.84
C LEU A 41 39.39 8.88 -7.68
N LEU A 42 39.96 8.11 -8.61
CA LEU A 42 39.21 7.16 -9.46
C LEU A 42 38.56 6.03 -8.65
N ILE A 43 39.18 5.64 -7.52
CA ILE A 43 38.66 4.60 -6.64
C ILE A 43 37.70 5.17 -5.59
N ALA A 44 37.95 6.38 -5.11
CA ALA A 44 37.18 6.97 -4.03
C ALA A 44 35.69 7.16 -4.36
N ALA A 45 35.38 7.60 -5.58
CA ALA A 45 33.98 7.81 -5.99
C ALA A 45 33.17 6.51 -6.08
N PRO A 46 33.63 5.43 -6.73
CA PRO A 46 32.95 4.14 -6.72
C PRO A 46 32.80 3.55 -5.30
N VAL A 47 33.84 3.67 -4.45
CA VAL A 47 33.79 3.16 -3.07
C VAL A 47 32.74 3.92 -2.26
N ALA A 48 32.70 5.25 -2.36
CA ALA A 48 31.68 6.06 -1.69
C ALA A 48 30.27 5.70 -2.15
N TYR A 49 30.08 5.47 -3.45
CA TYR A 49 28.81 5.02 -4.01
C TYR A 49 28.39 3.65 -3.46
N VAL A 50 29.27 2.66 -3.49
CA VAL A 50 28.99 1.31 -2.96
C VAL A 50 28.66 1.36 -1.48
N ALA A 51 29.41 2.13 -0.69
CA ALA A 51 29.16 2.30 0.73
C ALA A 51 27.81 2.97 1.00
N GLY A 52 27.47 4.02 0.24
CA GLY A 52 26.19 4.73 0.33
C GLY A 52 25.01 3.86 -0.03
N THR A 53 25.06 3.18 -1.18
CA THR A 53 24.01 2.29 -1.65
C THR A 53 23.83 1.08 -0.74
N GLY A 54 24.91 0.54 -0.18
CA GLY A 54 24.84 -0.56 0.78
C GLY A 54 24.10 -0.20 2.07
N ARG A 55 24.22 1.03 2.55
CA ARG A 55 23.43 1.52 3.71
C ARG A 55 21.96 1.68 3.36
N LEU A 56 21.65 2.22 2.18
CA LEU A 56 20.27 2.39 1.70
C LEU A 56 19.59 1.04 1.44
N ALA A 57 20.32 0.07 0.88
CA ALA A 57 19.80 -1.29 0.66
C ALA A 57 19.40 -1.98 1.97
N LYS A 58 20.16 -1.78 3.06
CA LYS A 58 19.78 -2.28 4.39
C LYS A 58 18.49 -1.65 4.93
N ALA A 59 18.16 -0.45 4.48
CA ALA A 59 16.89 0.22 4.78
C ALA A 59 15.76 -0.12 3.78
N GLY A 60 15.98 -1.07 2.88
CA GLY A 60 15.01 -1.48 1.86
C GLY A 60 14.95 -0.57 0.64
N ILE A 61 15.91 0.36 0.47
CA ILE A 61 15.94 1.32 -0.63
C ILE A 61 16.97 0.86 -1.66
N LEU A 62 16.51 0.53 -2.87
CA LEU A 62 17.38 0.12 -3.98
C LEU A 62 17.61 1.29 -4.94
N ILE A 63 18.88 1.69 -5.08
CA ILE A 63 19.30 2.71 -6.04
C ILE A 63 19.78 2.02 -7.33
N LYS A 64 19.17 2.34 -8.46
CA LYS A 64 19.47 1.70 -9.74
C LYS A 64 20.64 2.32 -10.49
N ALA A 65 20.93 3.60 -10.25
CA ALA A 65 21.96 4.31 -10.97
C ALA A 65 22.66 5.36 -10.07
N GLN A 66 23.93 5.62 -10.33
CA GLN A 66 24.75 6.51 -9.53
C GLN A 66 24.29 7.97 -9.58
N ASP A 67 23.82 8.43 -10.74
CA ASP A 67 23.29 9.78 -10.96
C ASP A 67 22.06 10.07 -10.09
N VAL A 68 21.23 9.06 -9.81
CA VAL A 68 20.09 9.19 -8.91
C VAL A 68 20.54 9.57 -7.50
N LEU A 69 21.58 8.92 -6.98
CA LEU A 69 22.11 9.23 -5.65
C LEU A 69 22.72 10.64 -5.59
N GLU A 70 23.44 11.04 -6.63
CA GLU A 70 24.05 12.37 -6.74
C GLU A 70 22.99 13.47 -6.81
N ASN A 71 21.92 13.25 -7.58
CA ASN A 71 20.82 14.20 -7.74
C ASN A 71 19.89 14.26 -6.54
N LEU A 72 19.82 13.22 -5.72
CA LEU A 72 18.94 13.17 -4.55
C LEU A 72 19.19 14.35 -3.58
N GLY A 73 20.45 14.77 -3.42
CA GLY A 73 20.80 15.94 -2.60
C GLY A 73 20.40 17.31 -3.17
N ARG A 74 19.94 17.35 -4.42
CA ARG A 74 19.51 18.58 -5.14
C ARG A 74 18.00 18.67 -5.33
N VAL A 75 17.25 17.68 -4.83
CA VAL A 75 15.80 17.63 -4.97
C VAL A 75 15.16 18.78 -4.19
N SER A 76 14.39 19.61 -4.89
CA SER A 76 13.62 20.73 -4.32
C SER A 76 12.13 20.46 -4.27
N HIS A 77 11.62 19.53 -5.10
CA HIS A 77 10.21 19.18 -5.18
C HIS A 77 10.06 17.68 -5.18
N ILE A 78 9.09 17.17 -4.41
CA ILE A 78 8.78 15.74 -4.32
C ILE A 78 7.29 15.58 -4.65
N PHE A 79 6.98 14.70 -5.59
CA PHE A 79 5.62 14.32 -5.95
C PHE A 79 5.38 12.89 -5.48
N PHE A 80 4.35 12.71 -4.67
CA PHE A 80 3.95 11.40 -4.20
C PHE A 80 2.72 10.91 -4.96
N ASP A 81 2.77 9.69 -5.47
CA ASP A 81 1.55 9.00 -5.86
C ASP A 81 0.72 8.66 -4.62
N LYS A 82 -0.62 8.75 -4.74
CA LYS A 82 -1.52 8.47 -3.62
C LYS A 82 -1.63 6.97 -3.37
N THR A 83 -1.96 6.22 -4.43
CA THR A 83 -2.44 4.85 -4.29
C THR A 83 -1.31 3.84 -4.18
N GLY A 84 -1.10 3.27 -3.01
CA GLY A 84 -0.04 2.30 -2.74
C GLY A 84 1.31 2.92 -2.38
N THR A 85 1.38 4.26 -2.29
CA THR A 85 2.54 5.01 -1.79
C THR A 85 2.19 5.71 -0.48
N LEU A 86 1.21 6.61 -0.51
CA LEU A 86 0.69 7.28 0.70
C LEU A 86 -0.39 6.46 1.40
N THR A 87 -1.04 5.56 0.68
CA THR A 87 -2.09 4.70 1.23
C THR A 87 -1.70 3.23 1.13
N VAL A 88 -2.06 2.47 2.15
CA VAL A 88 -1.90 1.01 2.15
C VAL A 88 -3.04 0.42 1.34
N LYS A 89 -2.74 -0.49 0.38
CA LYS A 89 -3.77 -1.22 -0.39
C LYS A 89 -4.45 -2.31 0.45
N GLN A 90 -4.86 -1.96 1.67
CA GLN A 90 -5.60 -2.84 2.57
C GLN A 90 -6.84 -2.10 3.04
N PRO A 91 -7.98 -2.29 2.36
CA PRO A 91 -9.24 -1.72 2.82
C PRO A 91 -9.56 -2.26 4.21
N GLN A 92 -10.06 -1.38 5.06
CA GLN A 92 -10.49 -1.72 6.41
C GLN A 92 -11.83 -1.03 6.67
N VAL A 93 -12.72 -1.72 7.39
CA VAL A 93 -13.93 -1.11 7.91
C VAL A 93 -13.53 -0.21 9.07
N VAL A 94 -13.74 1.09 8.91
CA VAL A 94 -13.39 2.11 9.91
C VAL A 94 -14.54 2.30 10.89
N ARG A 95 -15.78 2.26 10.39
CA ARG A 95 -16.98 2.52 11.18
C ARG A 95 -18.17 1.82 10.53
N VAL A 96 -19.09 1.35 11.35
CA VAL A 96 -20.41 0.87 10.94
C VAL A 96 -21.43 1.82 11.55
N GLU A 97 -22.41 2.24 10.77
CA GLU A 97 -23.49 3.09 11.24
C GLU A 97 -24.85 2.46 10.91
N LYS A 98 -25.74 2.51 11.88
CA LYS A 98 -27.12 2.10 11.75
C LYS A 98 -28.01 3.35 11.78
N PRO A 99 -28.48 3.85 10.64
CA PRO A 99 -29.31 5.04 10.62
C PRO A 99 -30.69 4.81 11.26
N PHE A 100 -31.11 3.55 11.46
CA PHE A 100 -32.43 3.17 12.00
C PHE A 100 -32.29 2.34 13.29
N GLU A 101 -31.76 2.94 14.34
CA GLU A 101 -31.55 2.25 15.61
C GLU A 101 -32.81 1.58 16.20
N THR A 102 -33.99 2.14 15.90
CA THR A 102 -35.24 1.72 16.52
C THR A 102 -36.02 0.64 15.80
N SER A 103 -35.72 0.38 14.54
CA SER A 103 -36.53 -0.51 13.69
C SER A 103 -35.88 -1.85 13.33
N SER A 104 -34.56 -1.96 13.44
CA SER A 104 -33.85 -3.18 13.09
C SER A 104 -33.40 -3.97 14.33
N PRO A 105 -33.74 -5.28 14.38
CA PRO A 105 -33.29 -6.15 15.47
C PRO A 105 -31.80 -6.50 15.41
N PHE A 106 -31.13 -6.20 14.30
CA PHE A 106 -29.71 -6.52 14.07
C PHE A 106 -28.82 -5.46 14.68
N ASN A 107 -27.76 -5.89 15.36
CA ASN A 107 -26.68 -4.99 15.79
C ASN A 107 -25.60 -4.86 14.71
N GLU A 108 -24.60 -4.02 14.94
CA GLU A 108 -23.50 -3.77 14.02
C GLU A 108 -22.71 -5.04 13.67
N ASP A 109 -22.53 -5.93 14.64
CA ASP A 109 -21.81 -7.20 14.44
C ASP A 109 -22.58 -8.15 13.51
N HIS A 110 -23.91 -8.19 13.61
CA HIS A 110 -24.76 -8.96 12.70
C HIS A 110 -24.71 -8.42 11.28
N ILE A 111 -24.76 -7.10 11.12
CA ILE A 111 -24.66 -6.46 9.82
C ILE A 111 -23.31 -6.78 9.18
N LEU A 112 -22.22 -6.64 9.94
CA LEU A 112 -20.89 -6.99 9.47
C LEU A 112 -20.75 -8.46 9.12
N MET A 113 -21.31 -9.34 9.92
CA MET A 113 -21.31 -10.78 9.66
C MET A 113 -22.01 -11.08 8.33
N MET A 114 -23.24 -10.61 8.15
CA MET A 114 -24.02 -10.85 6.93
C MET A 114 -23.32 -10.28 5.69
N ALA A 115 -22.85 -9.04 5.78
CA ALA A 115 -22.09 -8.40 4.71
C ALA A 115 -20.84 -9.19 4.35
N SER A 116 -20.08 -9.63 5.35
CA SER A 116 -18.81 -10.35 5.14
C SER A 116 -19.01 -11.70 4.47
N VAL A 117 -20.10 -12.38 4.77
CA VAL A 117 -20.41 -13.69 4.20
C VAL A 117 -20.73 -13.56 2.72
N VAL A 118 -21.50 -12.55 2.34
CA VAL A 118 -21.81 -12.25 0.93
C VAL A 118 -20.57 -11.76 0.20
N GLU A 119 -19.82 -10.82 0.78
CA GLU A 119 -18.60 -10.26 0.21
C GLU A 119 -17.44 -11.26 0.12
N GLY A 120 -17.50 -12.35 0.87
CA GLY A 120 -16.55 -13.46 0.75
C GLY A 120 -16.55 -14.12 -0.63
N TYR A 121 -17.59 -13.95 -1.41
CA TYR A 121 -17.72 -14.43 -2.80
C TYR A 121 -17.32 -13.39 -3.84
N SER A 122 -17.10 -12.14 -3.46
CA SER A 122 -16.67 -11.08 -4.37
C SER A 122 -15.15 -11.08 -4.56
N VAL A 123 -14.73 -10.76 -5.79
CA VAL A 123 -13.30 -10.57 -6.12
C VAL A 123 -12.84 -9.12 -5.95
N HIS A 124 -13.73 -8.22 -5.56
CA HIS A 124 -13.41 -6.81 -5.41
C HIS A 124 -12.45 -6.56 -4.25
N ILE A 125 -11.55 -5.57 -4.40
CA ILE A 125 -10.51 -5.32 -3.40
C ILE A 125 -11.08 -4.91 -2.02
N LEU A 126 -12.19 -4.17 -2.01
CA LEU A 126 -12.86 -3.71 -0.79
C LEU A 126 -13.49 -4.86 0.00
N SER A 127 -13.93 -5.91 -0.70
CA SER A 127 -14.53 -7.10 -0.10
C SER A 127 -13.63 -7.79 0.91
N LYS A 128 -12.31 -7.74 0.69
CA LYS A 128 -11.32 -8.29 1.63
C LYS A 128 -11.38 -7.61 3.00
N GLY A 129 -11.60 -6.30 3.00
CA GLY A 129 -11.71 -5.52 4.25
C GLY A 129 -12.99 -5.84 5.02
N ILE A 130 -14.11 -5.92 4.31
CA ILE A 130 -15.41 -6.27 4.87
C ILE A 130 -15.39 -7.72 5.38
N ALA A 131 -14.85 -8.65 4.60
CA ALA A 131 -14.72 -10.05 5.00
C ALA A 131 -13.82 -10.24 6.24
N ALA A 132 -12.76 -9.43 6.38
CA ALA A 132 -11.91 -9.47 7.57
C ALA A 132 -12.62 -8.92 8.81
N ALA A 133 -13.33 -7.79 8.68
CA ALA A 133 -14.10 -7.19 9.75
C ALA A 133 -15.25 -8.11 10.22
N GLY A 134 -15.95 -8.74 9.26
CA GLY A 134 -17.04 -9.65 9.56
C GLY A 134 -16.59 -10.95 10.25
N ARG A 135 -15.43 -11.49 9.91
CA ARG A 135 -14.87 -12.63 10.65
C ARG A 135 -14.64 -12.27 12.11
N LYS A 136 -14.10 -11.09 12.38
CA LYS A 136 -13.92 -10.60 13.75
C LYS A 136 -15.26 -10.42 14.46
N ALA A 137 -16.23 -9.79 13.79
CA ALA A 137 -17.59 -9.63 14.35
C ALA A 137 -18.24 -10.97 14.67
N MET A 138 -18.05 -11.97 13.82
CA MET A 138 -18.53 -13.33 14.04
C MET A 138 -17.90 -13.99 15.27
N ASP A 139 -16.59 -13.86 15.43
CA ASP A 139 -15.89 -14.37 16.61
C ASP A 139 -16.40 -13.69 17.90
N ASP A 140 -16.65 -12.38 17.86
CA ASP A 140 -17.19 -11.61 18.98
C ASP A 140 -18.64 -12.02 19.30
N LEU A 141 -19.48 -12.28 18.29
CA LEU A 141 -20.84 -12.82 18.48
C LEU A 141 -20.82 -14.19 19.12
N TYR A 142 -19.95 -15.09 18.65
CA TYR A 142 -19.79 -16.41 19.25
C TYR A 142 -19.34 -16.36 20.72
N ALA A 143 -18.36 -15.48 21.01
CA ALA A 143 -17.87 -15.32 22.37
C ALA A 143 -18.97 -14.83 23.31
N ARG A 144 -19.79 -13.87 22.87
CA ARG A 144 -20.95 -13.36 23.64
C ARG A 144 -22.01 -14.43 23.86
N TYR A 145 -22.31 -15.21 22.83
CA TYR A 145 -23.25 -16.31 22.94
C TYR A 145 -22.79 -17.40 23.93
N ALA A 146 -21.51 -17.77 23.83
CA ALA A 146 -20.91 -18.73 24.76
C ALA A 146 -20.90 -18.22 26.20
N ALA A 147 -20.85 -16.90 26.39
CA ALA A 147 -20.98 -16.26 27.72
C ALA A 147 -22.44 -16.15 28.23
N GLY A 148 -23.42 -16.68 27.49
CA GLY A 148 -24.84 -16.66 27.87
C GLY A 148 -25.53 -15.30 27.67
N GLN A 149 -24.93 -14.38 26.89
CA GLN A 149 -25.59 -13.14 26.57
C GLN A 149 -26.70 -13.39 25.51
N ARG A 150 -27.88 -12.83 25.76
CA ARG A 150 -28.95 -12.83 24.75
C ARG A 150 -28.56 -11.91 23.61
N LEU A 151 -28.39 -12.48 22.45
CA LEU A 151 -28.22 -11.73 21.18
C LEU A 151 -29.61 -11.37 20.65
N CYS A 152 -29.69 -10.29 19.85
CA CYS A 152 -30.96 -9.69 19.47
C CYS A 152 -31.90 -10.64 18.71
N VAL A 153 -31.37 -11.62 17.98
CA VAL A 153 -32.13 -12.57 17.18
C VAL A 153 -31.49 -13.95 17.24
N GLU A 154 -32.10 -14.88 18.02
CA GLU A 154 -31.58 -16.24 18.16
C GLU A 154 -31.56 -17.05 16.87
N ARG A 155 -32.38 -16.68 15.89
CA ARG A 155 -32.49 -17.35 14.59
C ARG A 155 -31.33 -17.06 13.64
N ASP A 156 -30.69 -15.93 13.83
CA ASP A 156 -29.64 -15.45 12.92
C ASP A 156 -28.24 -15.73 13.43
N LEU A 157 -28.18 -16.41 14.57
CA LEU A 157 -26.92 -16.95 15.05
C LEU A 157 -26.50 -18.08 14.10
N PRO A 158 -25.25 -18.10 13.65
CA PRO A 158 -24.67 -19.31 13.08
C PRO A 158 -24.88 -20.42 14.09
N GLY A 159 -25.38 -21.58 13.63
CA GLY A 159 -25.88 -22.67 14.48
C GLY A 159 -25.04 -23.02 15.72
N HIS A 160 -25.60 -23.82 16.59
CA HIS A 160 -24.94 -24.25 17.82
C HIS A 160 -23.61 -24.94 17.52
N GLY A 161 -22.55 -24.16 17.52
CA GLY A 161 -21.24 -24.61 17.12
C GLY A 161 -20.65 -23.67 16.07
N ARG A 162 -19.61 -24.04 15.39
CA ARG A 162 -18.88 -23.27 14.38
C ARG A 162 -19.52 -23.34 12.97
N ASP A 163 -20.81 -23.54 12.87
CA ASP A 163 -21.50 -23.61 11.60
C ASP A 163 -21.57 -22.22 10.98
N TYR A 164 -20.98 -22.08 9.83
CA TYR A 164 -21.02 -20.86 9.05
C TYR A 164 -22.45 -20.53 8.62
N PRO A 165 -22.78 -19.23 8.47
CA PRO A 165 -24.09 -18.86 7.94
C PRO A 165 -24.36 -19.53 6.60
N VAL A 166 -25.58 -19.99 6.39
CA VAL A 166 -26.02 -20.60 5.13
C VAL A 166 -26.23 -19.49 4.12
N VAL A 167 -25.51 -19.57 3.00
CA VAL A 167 -25.57 -18.59 1.90
C VAL A 167 -26.16 -19.23 0.66
N LYS A 168 -27.07 -18.52 0.02
CA LYS A 168 -27.69 -18.94 -1.25
C LYS A 168 -27.82 -17.76 -2.19
N ASN A 169 -28.03 -18.05 -3.46
CA ASN A 169 -28.43 -17.07 -4.49
C ASN A 169 -27.49 -15.85 -4.59
N ILE A 170 -26.17 -16.09 -4.54
CA ILE A 170 -25.18 -15.02 -4.69
C ILE A 170 -25.19 -14.50 -6.13
N VAL A 171 -25.35 -13.18 -6.25
CA VAL A 171 -25.28 -12.45 -7.53
C VAL A 171 -24.41 -11.23 -7.36
N GLU A 172 -23.34 -11.12 -8.16
CA GLU A 172 -22.48 -9.94 -8.20
C GLU A 172 -22.75 -9.14 -9.46
N GLU A 173 -23.08 -7.85 -9.31
CA GLU A 173 -23.23 -6.89 -10.40
C GLU A 173 -22.03 -5.97 -10.47
N SER A 174 -21.24 -6.12 -11.52
CA SER A 174 -20.01 -5.36 -11.69
C SER A 174 -20.25 -3.85 -11.60
N GLY A 175 -19.47 -3.18 -10.73
CA GLY A 175 -19.55 -1.75 -10.49
C GLY A 175 -20.76 -1.28 -9.68
N LYS A 176 -21.62 -2.17 -9.22
CA LYS A 176 -22.79 -1.84 -8.38
C LYS A 176 -22.68 -2.43 -6.99
N GLY A 177 -22.56 -3.76 -6.88
CA GLY A 177 -22.49 -4.46 -5.61
C GLY A 177 -22.76 -5.95 -5.75
N ILE A 178 -22.91 -6.60 -4.61
CA ILE A 178 -23.18 -8.03 -4.50
C ILE A 178 -24.43 -8.25 -3.63
N SER A 179 -25.20 -9.26 -3.94
CA SER A 179 -26.36 -9.66 -3.16
C SER A 179 -26.39 -11.17 -2.93
N GLY A 180 -27.08 -11.57 -1.90
CA GLY A 180 -27.30 -12.97 -1.57
C GLY A 180 -28.31 -13.15 -0.45
N GLU A 181 -28.67 -14.38 -0.21
CA GLU A 181 -29.53 -14.77 0.91
C GLU A 181 -28.65 -15.37 2.00
N VAL A 182 -28.66 -14.79 3.19
CA VAL A 182 -27.91 -15.25 4.37
C VAL A 182 -28.92 -15.65 5.46
N ASN A 183 -28.97 -16.92 5.81
CA ASN A 183 -29.91 -17.46 6.82
C ASN A 183 -31.39 -17.09 6.56
N GLY A 184 -31.80 -16.95 5.30
CA GLY A 184 -33.14 -16.56 4.91
C GLY A 184 -33.38 -15.05 4.80
N HIS A 185 -32.37 -14.23 5.07
CA HIS A 185 -32.42 -12.78 4.88
C HIS A 185 -31.79 -12.37 3.57
N GLN A 186 -32.43 -11.46 2.84
CA GLN A 186 -31.86 -10.85 1.65
C GLN A 186 -30.85 -9.80 2.06
N VAL A 187 -29.60 -9.98 1.66
CA VAL A 187 -28.49 -9.08 1.96
C VAL A 187 -27.97 -8.49 0.65
N ARG A 188 -27.86 -7.16 0.59
CA ARG A 188 -27.25 -6.44 -0.51
C ARG A 188 -26.13 -5.58 0.01
N VAL A 189 -24.97 -5.64 -0.63
CA VAL A 189 -23.80 -4.85 -0.27
C VAL A 189 -23.30 -4.13 -1.50
N GLY A 190 -23.10 -2.82 -1.42
CA GLY A 190 -22.65 -2.07 -2.58
C GLY A 190 -22.94 -0.58 -2.51
N ARG A 191 -23.14 0.01 -3.68
CA ARG A 191 -23.48 1.43 -3.79
C ARG A 191 -24.89 1.68 -3.26
N PHE A 192 -25.12 2.89 -2.74
CA PHE A 192 -26.42 3.31 -2.17
C PHE A 192 -27.61 2.97 -3.09
N ALA A 193 -27.53 3.36 -4.36
CA ALA A 193 -28.60 3.10 -5.33
C ALA A 193 -28.86 1.60 -5.59
N TYR A 194 -27.85 0.76 -5.42
CA TYR A 194 -28.02 -0.70 -5.57
C TYR A 194 -28.70 -1.33 -4.37
N VAL A 195 -28.33 -0.89 -3.18
CA VAL A 195 -28.89 -1.42 -1.93
C VAL A 195 -30.35 -0.99 -1.75
N THR A 196 -30.70 0.24 -2.17
CA THR A 196 -32.04 0.83 -2.03
C THR A 196 -32.94 0.64 -3.27
N ALA A 197 -32.51 -0.14 -4.27
CA ALA A 197 -33.18 -0.21 -5.60
C ALA A 197 -34.66 -0.60 -5.57
N ASP A 198 -35.11 -1.36 -4.56
CA ASP A 198 -36.50 -1.84 -4.47
C ASP A 198 -37.37 -0.99 -3.52
N GLU A 199 -36.81 0.02 -2.87
CA GLU A 199 -37.55 0.83 -1.91
C GLU A 199 -37.69 2.28 -2.36
N SER A 200 -38.78 2.54 -3.07
CA SER A 200 -39.14 3.87 -3.59
C SER A 200 -39.43 4.93 -2.51
N GLY A 201 -39.37 4.56 -1.24
CA GLY A 201 -39.59 5.45 -0.09
C GLY A 201 -38.36 5.83 0.71
N PHE A 202 -37.17 5.30 0.40
CA PHE A 202 -35.95 5.67 1.10
C PHE A 202 -35.47 7.05 0.71
N MET A 203 -35.47 7.93 1.67
CA MET A 203 -35.08 9.34 1.47
C MET A 203 -33.57 9.48 1.20
N PRO A 204 -33.15 10.39 0.30
CA PRO A 204 -31.74 10.72 0.07
C PRO A 204 -31.03 11.29 1.31
N VAL A 205 -31.74 11.54 2.39
CA VAL A 205 -31.21 11.96 3.71
C VAL A 205 -30.20 10.97 4.29
N LEU A 206 -30.24 9.72 3.87
CA LEU A 206 -29.36 8.66 4.38
C LEU A 206 -28.09 8.46 3.56
N HIS A 207 -27.93 9.19 2.47
CA HIS A 207 -26.72 9.14 1.68
C HIS A 207 -25.61 9.86 2.43
N MET A 208 -24.65 9.12 2.95
CA MET A 208 -23.45 9.66 3.55
C MET A 208 -22.39 9.85 2.45
N PRO A 209 -21.93 11.08 2.18
CA PRO A 209 -20.98 11.34 1.10
C PRO A 209 -19.64 10.64 1.30
N ASP A 210 -19.29 10.32 2.54
CA ASP A 210 -18.03 9.66 2.90
C ASP A 210 -18.17 8.12 3.00
N ALA A 211 -19.37 7.57 2.90
CA ALA A 211 -19.58 6.13 2.94
C ALA A 211 -19.20 5.50 1.58
N THR A 212 -18.38 4.48 1.65
CA THR A 212 -17.92 3.77 0.46
C THR A 212 -18.86 2.60 0.09
N TYR A 213 -19.50 2.01 1.10
CA TYR A 213 -20.38 0.85 0.96
C TYR A 213 -21.59 0.94 1.88
N TYR A 214 -22.70 0.41 1.39
CA TYR A 214 -23.98 0.26 2.09
C TYR A 214 -24.34 -1.23 2.15
N VAL A 215 -25.05 -1.63 3.19
CA VAL A 215 -25.52 -3.01 3.45
C VAL A 215 -27.00 -3.00 3.74
#